data_44e5e5bc689456a05745c6df8415f648
#
_entry.id   44e5e5bc689456a05745c6df8415f648
#
_cell.length_a   1.000
_cell.length_b   1.000
_cell.length_c   1.000
_cell.angle_alpha   90.00
_cell.angle_beta   90.00
_cell.angle_gamma   90.00
#
_symmetry.space_group_name_H-M   'P 1'
#
loop_
_entity.id
_entity.type
_entity.pdbx_description
1 polymer ?
#
loop_
_entity_poly.entity_id
_entity_poly.type
_entity_poly.pdbx_seq_one_letter_code
_entity_poly.pdbx_strand_id
1 'polypeptide(L)'
;TIKDLDRYKGYLQALTDPRKTPEIMARQLITQAKPIYWLTSGVHSTERGGPEMLTELAYRLVVEDSPFIQQIRNGVITLITPVVEVDGRERVVDTFYYNAKRQAEGKAGTLGMPYWGKYVAHDNNRDGMGQFLALTKNTTKTFLEWKPTVLHDLHEASTYLYASTGTGPYNEQIDPITIDEWWLLAKTEVMEMTKRGVPGVWTYGFYDGWVPNYMFFIAHSHNAI
;
A
#
# COMPACT_ATOMS: atom_id res chain seq x y z
N THR A 1 -5.49 -12.37 18.81
CA THR A 1 -6.77 -13.02 18.52
C THR A 1 -7.79 -12.01 17.98
N ILE A 2 -8.89 -12.45 17.36
CA ILE A 2 -9.96 -11.56 16.86
C ILE A 2 -10.53 -10.69 18.00
N LYS A 3 -10.63 -11.21 19.22
CA LYS A 3 -11.06 -10.45 20.40
C LYS A 3 -10.09 -9.31 20.77
N ASP A 4 -8.83 -9.44 20.49
CA ASP A 4 -7.86 -8.39 20.73
C ASP A 4 -7.88 -7.31 19.64
N LEU A 5 -8.32 -7.65 18.44
CA LEU A 5 -8.33 -6.74 17.31
C LEU A 5 -9.22 -5.52 17.56
N ASP A 6 -10.42 -5.72 18.07
CA ASP A 6 -11.35 -4.62 18.40
C ASP A 6 -10.76 -3.71 19.48
N ARG A 7 -10.04 -4.28 20.45
CA ARG A 7 -9.32 -3.50 21.46
C ARG A 7 -8.24 -2.63 20.84
N TYR A 8 -7.39 -3.18 19.94
CA TYR A 8 -6.36 -2.41 19.26
C TYR A 8 -6.94 -1.34 18.34
N LYS A 9 -8.01 -1.64 17.60
CA LYS A 9 -8.76 -0.64 16.83
C LYS A 9 -9.24 0.50 17.74
N GLY A 10 -9.77 0.17 18.90
CA GLY A 10 -10.21 1.16 19.89
C GLY A 10 -9.08 2.06 20.38
N TYR A 11 -7.88 1.51 20.63
CA TYR A 11 -6.71 2.30 21.02
C TYR A 11 -6.27 3.25 19.89
N LEU A 12 -6.18 2.77 18.67
CA LEU A 12 -5.82 3.59 17.52
C LEU A 12 -6.86 4.68 17.26
N GLN A 13 -8.15 4.35 17.35
CA GLN A 13 -9.21 5.33 17.23
C GLN A 13 -9.14 6.42 18.31
N ALA A 14 -8.79 6.08 19.54
CA ALA A 14 -8.60 7.06 20.61
C ALA A 14 -7.39 7.96 20.34
N LEU A 15 -6.30 7.41 19.81
CA LEU A 15 -5.07 8.14 19.51
C LEU A 15 -5.21 9.13 18.33
N THR A 16 -6.23 8.99 17.48
CA THR A 16 -6.44 9.89 16.33
C THR A 16 -7.12 11.21 16.68
N ASP A 17 -7.64 11.40 17.89
CA ASP A 17 -8.27 12.66 18.30
C ASP A 17 -7.68 13.18 19.61
N PRO A 18 -6.66 14.05 19.55
CA PRO A 18 -6.01 14.59 20.76
C PRO A 18 -6.93 15.47 21.61
N ARG A 19 -8.06 15.93 21.06
CA ARG A 19 -9.06 16.71 21.81
C ARG A 19 -9.84 15.83 22.78
N LYS A 20 -9.96 14.53 22.48
CA LYS A 20 -10.68 13.54 23.29
C LYS A 20 -9.77 12.69 24.17
N THR A 21 -8.50 12.58 23.79
CA THR A 21 -7.53 11.72 24.47
C THR A 21 -6.40 12.59 25.06
N PRO A 22 -6.44 12.87 26.38
CA PRO A 22 -5.38 13.63 27.05
C PRO A 22 -4.01 12.97 26.91
N GLU A 23 -2.93 13.75 26.94
CA GLU A 23 -1.56 13.26 26.70
C GLU A 23 -1.18 12.07 27.60
N ILE A 24 -1.52 12.13 28.88
CA ILE A 24 -1.23 11.03 29.83
C ILE A 24 -1.88 9.72 29.37
N MET A 25 -3.14 9.79 28.93
CA MET A 25 -3.85 8.62 28.40
C MET A 25 -3.24 8.18 27.08
N ALA A 26 -2.90 9.10 26.19
CA ALA A 26 -2.26 8.78 24.91
C ALA A 26 -0.94 8.01 25.13
N ARG A 27 -0.09 8.46 26.04
CA ARG A 27 1.15 7.76 26.40
C ARG A 27 0.90 6.33 26.91
N GLN A 28 -0.14 6.11 27.69
CA GLN A 28 -0.52 4.77 28.15
C GLN A 28 -1.02 3.89 26.99
N LEU A 29 -1.84 4.45 26.11
CA LEU A 29 -2.36 3.72 24.97
C LEU A 29 -1.26 3.31 23.99
N ILE A 30 -0.29 4.19 23.72
CA ILE A 30 0.86 3.90 22.85
C ILE A 30 1.64 2.68 23.32
N THR A 31 1.81 2.49 24.65
CA THR A 31 2.53 1.31 25.16
C THR A 31 1.78 0.00 24.97
N GLN A 32 0.48 0.04 24.73
CA GLN A 32 -0.40 -1.12 24.61
C GLN A 32 -0.91 -1.33 23.18
N ALA A 33 -0.94 -0.29 22.37
CA ALA A 33 -1.40 -0.35 20.99
C ALA A 33 -0.40 -1.12 20.12
N LYS A 34 -0.92 -1.69 19.02
CA LYS A 34 -0.08 -2.21 17.93
C LYS A 34 -0.32 -1.36 16.70
N PRO A 35 0.74 -0.96 15.99
CA PRO A 35 0.59 -0.26 14.73
C PRO A 35 -0.09 -1.16 13.71
N ILE A 36 -0.85 -0.56 12.82
CA ILE A 36 -1.42 -1.23 11.66
C ILE A 36 -0.55 -0.88 10.45
N TYR A 37 -0.08 -1.90 9.77
CA TYR A 37 0.64 -1.81 8.51
C TYR A 37 -0.24 -2.37 7.41
N TRP A 38 -0.71 -1.51 6.51
CA TRP A 38 -1.58 -1.91 5.42
C TRP A 38 -0.81 -1.94 4.10
N LEU A 39 -0.72 -3.12 3.52
CA LEU A 39 -0.11 -3.33 2.20
C LEU A 39 -1.21 -3.45 1.14
N THR A 40 -1.05 -2.71 0.06
CA THR A 40 -1.93 -2.74 -1.10
C THR A 40 -1.14 -2.95 -2.37
N SER A 41 -1.77 -3.48 -3.40
CA SER A 41 -1.17 -3.65 -4.73
C SER A 41 -2.22 -3.75 -5.82
N GLY A 42 -1.79 -3.69 -7.07
CA GLY A 42 -2.64 -3.92 -8.23
C GLY A 42 -3.72 -2.86 -8.41
N VAL A 43 -3.48 -1.61 -8.01
CA VAL A 43 -4.32 -0.48 -8.39
C VAL A 43 -4.26 -0.26 -9.91
N HIS A 44 -3.11 -0.47 -10.52
CA HIS A 44 -2.98 -0.66 -11.95
C HIS A 44 -2.98 -2.17 -12.24
N SER A 45 -4.05 -2.66 -12.81
CA SER A 45 -4.29 -4.11 -12.95
C SER A 45 -3.26 -4.87 -13.81
N THR A 46 -2.51 -4.15 -14.62
CA THR A 46 -1.41 -4.70 -15.45
C THR A 46 -0.14 -4.98 -14.66
N GLU A 47 -0.01 -4.42 -13.47
CA GLU A 47 1.11 -4.61 -12.55
C GLU A 47 0.86 -5.88 -11.72
N ARG A 48 1.59 -6.94 -12.02
CA ARG A 48 1.26 -8.30 -11.57
C ARG A 48 2.11 -8.82 -10.42
N GLY A 49 3.34 -8.33 -10.30
CA GLY A 49 4.30 -8.82 -9.30
C GLY A 49 3.88 -8.52 -7.86
N GLY A 50 3.35 -7.30 -7.61
CA GLY A 50 2.85 -6.92 -6.29
C GLY A 50 1.72 -7.82 -5.79
N PRO A 51 0.65 -8.08 -6.58
CA PRO A 51 -0.41 -9.03 -6.21
C PRO A 51 0.10 -10.43 -5.87
N GLU A 52 0.99 -10.98 -6.67
CA GLU A 52 1.57 -12.31 -6.43
C GLU A 52 2.40 -12.30 -5.14
N MET A 53 3.26 -11.31 -4.96
CA MET A 53 4.09 -11.18 -3.75
C MET A 53 3.24 -11.03 -2.49
N LEU A 54 2.18 -10.21 -2.51
CA LEU A 54 1.31 -10.02 -1.34
C LEU A 54 0.51 -11.29 -1.01
N THR A 55 0.16 -12.09 -2.01
CA THR A 55 -0.50 -13.39 -1.80
C THR A 55 0.46 -14.37 -1.12
N GLU A 56 1.71 -14.45 -1.58
CA GLU A 56 2.75 -15.25 -0.93
C GLU A 56 3.04 -14.75 0.49
N LEU A 57 3.18 -13.43 0.68
CA LEU A 57 3.40 -12.85 2.00
C LEU A 57 2.29 -13.21 2.97
N ALA A 58 1.03 -13.12 2.55
CA ALA A 58 -0.12 -13.50 3.38
C ALA A 58 -0.03 -14.97 3.81
N TYR A 59 0.31 -15.87 2.87
CA TYR A 59 0.52 -17.28 3.18
C TYR A 59 1.67 -17.47 4.19
N ARG A 60 2.82 -16.87 3.94
CA ARG A 60 4.00 -16.97 4.85
C ARG A 60 3.72 -16.42 6.23
N LEU A 61 3.02 -15.31 6.34
CA LEU A 61 2.62 -14.74 7.64
C LEU A 61 1.73 -15.68 8.47
N VAL A 62 0.99 -16.58 7.81
CA VAL A 62 0.13 -17.55 8.49
C VAL A 62 0.87 -18.83 8.86
N VAL A 63 1.68 -19.37 7.94
CA VAL A 63 2.24 -20.74 8.07
C VAL A 63 3.68 -20.78 8.54
N GLU A 64 4.47 -19.75 8.29
CA GLU A 64 5.89 -19.74 8.65
C GLU A 64 6.08 -19.42 10.13
N ASP A 65 6.97 -20.16 10.78
CA ASP A 65 7.25 -20.02 12.22
C ASP A 65 8.69 -19.58 12.50
N SER A 66 9.28 -18.82 11.58
CA SER A 66 10.58 -18.20 11.80
C SER A 66 10.51 -17.07 12.86
N PRO A 67 11.59 -16.80 13.60
CA PRO A 67 11.63 -15.69 14.55
C PRO A 67 11.26 -14.34 13.91
N PHE A 68 11.62 -14.13 12.65
CA PHE A 68 11.29 -12.92 11.90
C PHE A 68 9.78 -12.78 11.71
N ILE A 69 9.10 -13.83 11.24
CA ILE A 69 7.65 -13.82 11.05
C ILE A 69 6.90 -13.74 12.39
N GLN A 70 7.40 -14.42 13.42
CA GLN A 70 6.82 -14.30 14.77
C GLN A 70 6.91 -12.87 15.30
N GLN A 71 8.00 -12.17 15.06
CA GLN A 71 8.16 -10.77 15.46
C GLN A 71 7.12 -9.88 14.77
N ILE A 72 6.88 -10.07 13.48
CA ILE A 72 5.85 -9.33 12.73
C ILE A 72 4.46 -9.64 13.32
N ARG A 73 4.09 -10.91 13.43
CA ARG A 73 2.77 -11.31 13.96
C ARG A 73 2.51 -10.79 15.38
N ASN A 74 3.55 -10.70 16.20
CA ASN A 74 3.44 -10.24 17.59
C ASN A 74 3.46 -8.71 17.72
N GLY A 75 4.16 -8.01 16.83
CA GLY A 75 4.38 -6.56 16.92
C GLY A 75 3.42 -5.71 16.11
N VAL A 76 2.89 -6.22 15.01
CA VAL A 76 2.15 -5.43 14.01
C VAL A 76 0.84 -6.12 13.64
N ILE A 77 -0.20 -5.33 13.42
CA ILE A 77 -1.43 -5.79 12.74
C ILE A 77 -1.21 -5.55 11.25
N THR A 78 -1.13 -6.63 10.48
CA THR A 78 -0.90 -6.55 9.03
C THR A 78 -2.22 -6.69 8.28
N LEU A 79 -2.57 -5.65 7.52
CA LEU A 79 -3.66 -5.70 6.54
C LEU A 79 -3.07 -5.90 5.16
N ILE A 80 -3.68 -6.78 4.36
CA ILE A 80 -3.21 -7.08 3.01
C ILE A 80 -4.37 -7.01 2.04
N THR A 81 -4.24 -6.17 1.00
CA THR A 81 -5.14 -6.07 -0.14
C THR A 81 -4.34 -6.38 -1.40
N PRO A 82 -4.27 -7.65 -1.82
CA PRO A 82 -3.40 -8.06 -2.92
C PRO A 82 -3.77 -7.43 -4.25
N VAL A 83 -5.06 -7.22 -4.50
CA VAL A 83 -5.57 -6.65 -5.75
C VAL A 83 -6.61 -5.59 -5.43
N VAL A 84 -6.29 -4.35 -5.71
CA VAL A 84 -7.22 -3.22 -5.51
C VAL A 84 -8.17 -3.08 -6.70
N GLU A 85 -7.66 -3.10 -7.94
CA GLU A 85 -8.45 -3.05 -9.18
C GLU A 85 -8.80 -4.47 -9.65
N VAL A 86 -9.76 -5.08 -8.98
CA VAL A 86 -10.15 -6.50 -9.19
C VAL A 86 -10.72 -6.72 -10.59
N ASP A 87 -11.59 -5.82 -11.02
CA ASP A 87 -12.26 -5.91 -12.33
C ASP A 87 -11.28 -5.73 -13.49
N GLY A 88 -10.32 -4.84 -13.34
CA GLY A 88 -9.24 -4.68 -14.32
C GLY A 88 -8.33 -5.89 -14.34
N ARG A 89 -8.07 -6.52 -13.18
CA ARG A 89 -7.29 -7.75 -13.11
C ARG A 89 -7.98 -8.89 -13.86
N GLU A 90 -9.28 -9.04 -13.75
CA GLU A 90 -10.06 -10.00 -14.54
C GLU A 90 -9.84 -9.79 -16.05
N ARG A 91 -9.93 -8.55 -16.52
CA ARG A 91 -9.64 -8.23 -17.93
C ARG A 91 -8.23 -8.57 -18.37
N VAL A 92 -7.23 -8.39 -17.51
CA VAL A 92 -5.84 -8.81 -17.80
C VAL A 92 -5.78 -10.32 -18.04
N VAL A 93 -6.43 -11.11 -17.19
CA VAL A 93 -6.50 -12.57 -17.31
C VAL A 93 -7.20 -12.99 -18.61
N ASP A 94 -8.35 -12.41 -18.90
CA ASP A 94 -9.11 -12.67 -20.13
C ASP A 94 -8.30 -12.32 -21.39
N THR A 95 -7.62 -11.18 -21.36
CA THR A 95 -6.75 -10.73 -22.46
C THR A 95 -5.59 -11.69 -22.67
N PHE A 96 -4.99 -12.19 -21.58
CA PHE A 96 -3.92 -13.18 -21.64
C PHE A 96 -4.40 -14.48 -22.32
N TYR A 97 -5.50 -15.06 -21.88
CA TYR A 97 -6.03 -16.29 -22.46
C TYR A 97 -6.50 -16.11 -23.91
N TYR A 98 -7.09 -14.98 -24.22
CA TYR A 98 -7.44 -14.64 -25.61
C TYR A 98 -6.20 -14.62 -26.51
N ASN A 99 -5.12 -13.98 -26.09
CA ASN A 99 -3.88 -13.91 -26.85
C ASN A 99 -3.21 -15.28 -26.95
N ALA A 100 -3.20 -16.08 -25.88
CA ALA A 100 -2.67 -17.43 -25.91
C ALA A 100 -3.41 -18.32 -26.91
N LYS A 101 -4.74 -18.24 -26.97
CA LYS A 101 -5.55 -18.95 -27.96
C LYS A 101 -5.23 -18.50 -29.39
N ARG A 102 -5.14 -17.18 -29.62
CA ARG A 102 -4.77 -16.66 -30.96
C ARG A 102 -3.40 -17.17 -31.41
N GLN A 103 -2.42 -17.17 -30.52
CA GLN A 103 -1.09 -17.67 -30.82
C GLN A 103 -1.11 -19.16 -31.17
N ALA A 104 -1.87 -19.97 -30.44
CA ALA A 104 -2.05 -21.39 -30.73
C ALA A 104 -2.72 -21.64 -32.10
N GLU A 105 -3.59 -20.73 -32.54
CA GLU A 105 -4.23 -20.74 -33.84
C GLU A 105 -3.34 -20.15 -34.97
N GLY A 106 -2.09 -19.79 -34.72
CA GLY A 106 -1.18 -19.19 -35.69
C GLY A 106 -1.54 -17.78 -36.13
N LYS A 107 -2.42 -17.08 -35.40
CA LYS A 107 -2.82 -15.72 -35.71
C LYS A 107 -1.79 -14.70 -35.22
N ALA A 108 -1.34 -13.83 -36.09
CA ALA A 108 -0.37 -12.80 -35.76
C ALA A 108 -0.98 -11.68 -34.86
N GLY A 109 -0.10 -11.04 -34.10
CA GLY A 109 -0.43 -9.88 -33.26
C GLY A 109 -1.08 -10.27 -31.92
N THR A 110 -0.96 -9.37 -30.96
CA THR A 110 -1.55 -9.49 -29.63
C THR A 110 -2.54 -8.35 -29.40
N LEU A 111 -3.64 -8.64 -28.73
CA LEU A 111 -4.56 -7.63 -28.23
C LEU A 111 -3.93 -6.97 -27.00
N GLY A 112 -3.78 -5.65 -27.02
CA GLY A 112 -3.41 -4.87 -25.85
C GLY A 112 -4.60 -4.59 -24.93
N MET A 113 -4.33 -4.32 -23.68
CA MET A 113 -5.33 -3.76 -22.78
C MET A 113 -5.59 -2.29 -23.18
N PRO A 114 -6.85 -1.89 -23.43
CA PRO A 114 -7.14 -0.49 -23.75
C PRO A 114 -6.88 0.45 -22.56
N TYR A 115 -7.06 -0.06 -21.37
CA TYR A 115 -6.78 0.62 -20.10
C TYR A 115 -6.76 -0.40 -18.94
N TRP A 116 -6.15 -0.08 -17.81
CA TRP A 116 -6.10 -0.99 -16.67
C TRP A 116 -7.40 -1.07 -15.86
N GLY A 117 -8.23 -0.03 -15.86
CA GLY A 117 -9.57 -0.09 -15.30
C GLY A 117 -10.58 -0.78 -16.25
N LYS A 118 -11.61 -1.40 -15.70
CA LYS A 118 -12.63 -2.09 -16.50
C LYS A 118 -13.71 -1.13 -17.01
N TYR A 119 -14.15 -0.21 -16.20
CA TYR A 119 -15.33 0.60 -16.45
C TYR A 119 -15.01 2.05 -16.80
N VAL A 120 -13.87 2.55 -16.36
CA VAL A 120 -13.50 3.96 -16.48
C VAL A 120 -12.08 4.08 -17.00
N ALA A 121 -11.88 4.93 -18.00
CA ALA A 121 -10.55 5.29 -18.51
C ALA A 121 -10.01 6.52 -17.76
N HIS A 122 -10.05 6.49 -16.45
CA HIS A 122 -9.46 7.47 -15.54
C HIS A 122 -8.42 6.77 -14.68
N ASP A 123 -7.26 7.39 -14.50
CA ASP A 123 -6.24 6.83 -13.65
C ASP A 123 -6.75 6.75 -12.20
N ASN A 124 -7.03 5.53 -11.75
CA ASN A 124 -7.50 5.28 -10.41
C ASN A 124 -6.47 5.63 -9.33
N ASN A 125 -5.19 5.75 -9.70
CA ASN A 125 -4.14 6.30 -8.85
C ASN A 125 -3.97 7.84 -8.99
N ARG A 126 -4.98 8.55 -9.50
CA ARG A 126 -5.06 10.03 -9.54
C ARG A 126 -6.36 10.56 -8.95
N ASP A 127 -7.08 9.71 -8.23
CA ASP A 127 -8.43 10.00 -7.72
C ASP A 127 -8.47 10.30 -6.20
N GLY A 128 -7.32 10.48 -5.55
CA GLY A 128 -7.22 10.69 -4.11
C GLY A 128 -7.97 11.94 -3.63
N MET A 129 -7.86 13.04 -4.35
CA MET A 129 -8.54 14.30 -4.03
C MET A 129 -10.02 14.26 -4.44
N GLY A 130 -10.31 13.81 -5.67
CA GLY A 130 -11.67 13.86 -6.23
C GLY A 130 -12.59 12.79 -5.69
N GLN A 131 -12.05 11.62 -5.40
CA GLN A 131 -12.79 10.45 -4.91
C GLN A 131 -14.05 10.13 -5.73
N PHE A 132 -13.93 10.21 -7.04
CA PHE A 132 -15.04 9.94 -7.96
C PHE A 132 -15.34 8.44 -8.07
N LEU A 133 -14.28 7.62 -8.02
CA LEU A 133 -14.36 6.18 -8.19
C LEU A 133 -14.82 5.48 -6.91
N ALA A 134 -15.65 4.45 -7.06
CA ALA A 134 -16.06 3.59 -5.95
C ALA A 134 -14.86 2.93 -5.25
N LEU A 135 -13.84 2.54 -6.03
CA LEU A 135 -12.58 1.99 -5.53
C LEU A 135 -11.91 2.94 -4.53
N THR A 136 -11.73 4.21 -4.89
CA THR A 136 -11.11 5.22 -4.02
C THR A 136 -11.93 5.45 -2.76
N LYS A 137 -13.25 5.57 -2.91
CA LYS A 137 -14.18 5.72 -1.76
C LYS A 137 -14.08 4.55 -0.79
N ASN A 138 -14.04 3.31 -1.30
CA ASN A 138 -13.92 2.12 -0.48
C ASN A 138 -12.56 2.07 0.24
N THR A 139 -11.49 2.44 -0.45
CA THR A 139 -10.14 2.52 0.14
C THR A 139 -10.10 3.57 1.25
N THR A 140 -10.60 4.78 1.01
CA THR A 140 -10.70 5.83 2.02
C THR A 140 -11.53 5.41 3.22
N LYS A 141 -12.68 4.77 2.98
CA LYS A 141 -13.51 4.22 4.06
C LYS A 141 -12.76 3.21 4.91
N THR A 142 -12.06 2.28 4.28
CA THR A 142 -11.24 1.28 4.98
C THR A 142 -10.11 1.94 5.77
N PHE A 143 -9.42 2.91 5.17
CA PHE A 143 -8.40 3.69 5.85
C PHE A 143 -8.94 4.38 7.10
N LEU A 144 -10.06 5.07 6.99
CA LEU A 144 -10.69 5.77 8.12
C LEU A 144 -11.23 4.84 9.19
N GLU A 145 -11.63 3.63 8.83
CA GLU A 145 -12.06 2.61 9.78
C GLU A 145 -10.90 2.00 10.55
N TRP A 146 -9.82 1.65 9.87
CA TRP A 146 -8.70 0.91 10.46
C TRP A 146 -7.61 1.81 11.04
N LYS A 147 -7.48 3.06 10.58
CA LYS A 147 -6.44 4.00 11.01
C LYS A 147 -5.03 3.41 10.90
N PRO A 148 -4.61 2.92 9.72
CA PRO A 148 -3.28 2.38 9.57
C PRO A 148 -2.22 3.43 9.88
N THR A 149 -1.17 3.02 10.56
CA THR A 149 0.00 3.86 10.81
C THR A 149 0.82 3.99 9.53
N VAL A 150 0.92 2.90 8.77
CA VAL A 150 1.63 2.83 7.50
C VAL A 150 0.70 2.29 6.43
N LEU A 151 0.66 2.95 5.28
CA LEU A 151 -0.01 2.52 4.06
C LEU A 151 1.03 2.33 2.96
N HIS A 152 1.35 1.08 2.66
CA HIS A 152 2.36 0.71 1.68
C HIS A 152 1.70 0.23 0.39
N ASP A 153 1.73 1.07 -0.64
CA ASP A 153 1.15 0.77 -1.94
C ASP A 153 2.24 0.32 -2.93
N LEU A 154 2.07 -0.88 -3.46
CA LEU A 154 3.04 -1.54 -4.31
C LEU A 154 2.67 -1.40 -5.78
N HIS A 155 3.61 -0.87 -6.54
CA HIS A 155 3.53 -0.66 -8.00
C HIS A 155 4.66 -1.36 -8.73
N GLU A 156 4.55 -1.47 -10.04
CA GLU A 156 5.65 -1.85 -10.93
C GLU A 156 6.15 -0.63 -11.71
N ALA A 157 7.47 -0.48 -11.73
CA ALA A 157 8.16 0.51 -12.54
C ALA A 157 9.09 -0.17 -13.56
N SER A 158 9.51 0.59 -14.56
CA SER A 158 10.26 0.04 -15.70
C SER A 158 11.73 -0.26 -15.41
N THR A 159 12.28 0.07 -14.23
CA THR A 159 13.74 0.03 -14.03
C THR A 159 14.21 -0.65 -12.76
N TYR A 160 14.03 -0.08 -11.59
CA TYR A 160 14.67 -0.56 -10.36
C TYR A 160 13.66 -0.93 -9.28
N LEU A 161 14.09 -1.73 -8.31
CA LEU A 161 13.34 -1.89 -7.09
C LEU A 161 13.43 -0.58 -6.30
N TYR A 162 12.30 0.08 -6.12
CA TYR A 162 12.23 1.46 -5.72
C TYR A 162 11.35 1.65 -4.49
N ALA A 163 11.99 2.09 -3.40
CA ALA A 163 11.29 2.50 -2.18
C ALA A 163 11.22 4.03 -2.16
N SER A 164 10.04 4.59 -2.42
CA SER A 164 9.88 6.03 -2.63
C SER A 164 10.10 6.84 -1.37
N THR A 165 11.04 7.79 -1.41
CA THR A 165 11.16 8.85 -0.41
C THR A 165 10.73 10.21 -0.94
N GLY A 166 10.46 10.28 -2.26
CA GLY A 166 10.20 11.56 -2.94
C GLY A 166 11.41 12.49 -3.02
N THR A 167 11.17 13.67 -3.55
CA THR A 167 12.13 14.76 -3.68
C THR A 167 11.52 16.06 -3.16
N GLY A 168 12.30 16.81 -2.39
CA GLY A 168 11.91 18.17 -1.99
C GLY A 168 11.97 19.18 -3.15
N PRO A 169 11.31 20.34 -3.04
CA PRO A 169 10.55 20.74 -1.85
C PRO A 169 9.23 19.96 -1.72
N TYR A 170 8.94 19.48 -0.52
CA TYR A 170 7.69 18.80 -0.23
C TYR A 170 6.53 19.78 -0.07
N ASN A 171 5.31 19.26 -0.27
CA ASN A 171 4.10 19.98 0.08
C ASN A 171 4.13 20.36 1.57
N GLU A 172 4.11 21.64 1.84
CA GLU A 172 4.19 22.21 3.21
C GLU A 172 2.98 21.91 4.09
N GLN A 173 1.93 21.30 3.52
CA GLN A 173 0.77 20.84 4.28
C GLN A 173 0.97 19.43 4.88
N ILE A 174 2.01 18.71 4.45
CA ILE A 174 2.37 17.41 5.04
C ILE A 174 3.14 17.66 6.32
N ASP A 175 2.74 16.96 7.40
CA ASP A 175 3.44 17.04 8.67
C ASP A 175 4.91 16.66 8.53
N PRO A 176 5.88 17.45 9.01
CA PRO A 176 7.31 17.13 8.91
C PRO A 176 7.67 15.78 9.52
N ILE A 177 7.00 15.36 10.59
CA ILE A 177 7.23 14.05 11.22
C ILE A 177 6.86 12.94 10.24
N THR A 178 5.75 13.07 9.52
CA THR A 178 5.35 12.10 8.50
C THR A 178 6.39 11.97 7.38
N ILE A 179 6.97 13.09 6.95
CA ILE A 179 8.04 13.09 5.94
C ILE A 179 9.27 12.36 6.45
N ASP A 180 9.71 12.64 7.67
CA ASP A 180 10.90 12.03 8.26
C ASP A 180 10.72 10.53 8.50
N GLU A 181 9.56 10.10 8.96
CA GLU A 181 9.23 8.69 9.16
C GLU A 181 9.13 7.93 7.82
N TRP A 182 8.54 8.53 6.80
CA TRP A 182 8.54 7.97 5.45
C TRP A 182 9.95 7.74 4.93
N TRP A 183 10.85 8.72 5.09
CA TRP A 183 12.26 8.57 4.75
C TRP A 183 12.93 7.44 5.53
N LEU A 184 12.67 7.34 6.82
CA LEU A 184 13.22 6.31 7.68
C LEU A 184 12.81 4.91 7.21
N LEU A 185 11.53 4.71 6.88
CA LEU A 185 11.03 3.42 6.39
C LEU A 185 11.67 3.06 5.05
N ALA A 186 11.61 3.95 4.05
CA ALA A 186 12.16 3.68 2.73
C ALA A 186 13.67 3.40 2.76
N LYS A 187 14.44 4.15 3.54
CA LYS A 187 15.89 3.91 3.70
C LYS A 187 16.19 2.63 4.47
N THR A 188 15.34 2.26 5.42
CA THR A 188 15.46 0.97 6.11
C THR A 188 15.23 -0.19 5.15
N GLU A 189 14.25 -0.10 4.27
CA GLU A 189 14.01 -1.08 3.21
C GLU A 189 15.25 -1.25 2.32
N VAL A 190 15.81 -0.15 1.81
CA VAL A 190 17.03 -0.20 0.98
C VAL A 190 18.18 -0.85 1.73
N MET A 191 18.40 -0.48 2.98
CA MET A 191 19.46 -1.04 3.80
C MET A 191 19.28 -2.55 4.00
N GLU A 192 18.08 -2.99 4.33
CA GLU A 192 17.77 -4.39 4.58
C GLU A 192 17.84 -5.25 3.31
N MET A 193 17.39 -4.70 2.18
CA MET A 193 17.49 -5.38 0.89
C MET A 193 18.94 -5.50 0.44
N THR A 194 19.73 -4.43 0.60
CA THR A 194 21.17 -4.44 0.28
C THR A 194 21.93 -5.45 1.14
N LYS A 195 21.66 -5.53 2.43
CA LYS A 195 22.24 -6.55 3.33
C LYS A 195 21.94 -7.98 2.87
N ARG A 196 20.80 -8.20 2.22
CA ARG A 196 20.40 -9.50 1.66
C ARG A 196 20.94 -9.75 0.25
N GLY A 197 21.78 -8.86 -0.27
CA GLY A 197 22.40 -9.01 -1.59
C GLY A 197 21.46 -8.66 -2.76
N VAL A 198 20.37 -7.95 -2.54
CA VAL A 198 19.49 -7.47 -3.61
C VAL A 198 20.07 -6.20 -4.21
N PRO A 199 20.53 -6.23 -5.47
CA PRO A 199 21.13 -5.05 -6.10
C PRO A 199 20.06 -4.10 -6.64
N GLY A 200 20.43 -2.83 -6.86
CA GLY A 200 19.63 -1.87 -7.59
C GLY A 200 18.43 -1.31 -6.84
N VAL A 201 18.41 -1.42 -5.51
CA VAL A 201 17.37 -0.79 -4.69
C VAL A 201 17.61 0.70 -4.62
N TRP A 202 16.57 1.49 -4.87
CA TRP A 202 16.64 2.94 -5.07
C TRP A 202 15.61 3.68 -4.18
N THR A 203 15.97 4.85 -3.65
CA THR A 203 15.08 5.62 -2.76
C THR A 203 14.64 6.97 -3.32
N TYR A 204 15.19 7.40 -4.44
CA TYR A 204 15.01 8.77 -4.94
C TYR A 204 13.91 8.83 -6.01
N GLY A 205 12.92 9.71 -5.86
CA GLY A 205 11.79 9.78 -6.77
C GLY A 205 11.10 11.15 -6.83
N PHE A 206 9.97 11.22 -7.53
CA PHE A 206 9.30 12.46 -7.90
C PHE A 206 8.18 12.89 -6.94
N TYR A 207 7.93 12.14 -5.87
CA TYR A 207 6.80 12.43 -4.99
C TYR A 207 7.15 13.52 -3.99
N ASP A 208 6.53 14.67 -4.16
CA ASP A 208 6.66 15.85 -3.29
C ASP A 208 5.41 16.10 -2.42
N GLY A 209 4.38 15.24 -2.56
CA GLY A 209 3.12 15.36 -1.83
C GLY A 209 2.06 16.21 -2.53
N TRP A 210 2.31 16.70 -3.74
CA TRP A 210 1.33 17.44 -4.53
C TRP A 210 0.54 16.55 -5.50
N VAL A 211 1.02 15.36 -5.80
CA VAL A 211 0.35 14.43 -6.70
C VAL A 211 -0.87 13.84 -6.00
N PRO A 212 -2.08 13.93 -6.59
CA PRO A 212 -3.31 13.43 -6.00
C PRO A 212 -3.49 11.91 -6.20
N ASN A 213 -2.42 11.15 -6.14
CA ASN A 213 -2.52 9.69 -6.16
C ASN A 213 -3.22 9.23 -4.88
N TYR A 214 -4.16 8.28 -5.03
CA TYR A 214 -5.15 8.08 -3.99
C TYR A 214 -4.56 7.54 -2.68
N MET A 215 -3.57 6.63 -2.73
CA MET A 215 -2.97 6.08 -1.51
C MET A 215 -2.08 7.09 -0.78
N PHE A 216 -1.15 7.67 -1.49
CA PHE A 216 -0.24 8.68 -0.97
C PHE A 216 -0.99 9.90 -0.40
N PHE A 217 -1.97 10.41 -1.16
CA PHE A 217 -2.78 11.53 -0.73
C PHE A 217 -3.62 11.20 0.50
N ILE A 218 -4.26 10.03 0.54
CA ILE A 218 -5.08 9.60 1.69
C ILE A 218 -4.20 9.47 2.94
N ALA A 219 -3.07 8.77 2.85
CA ALA A 219 -2.17 8.58 3.99
C ALA A 219 -1.67 9.91 4.54
N HIS A 220 -1.04 10.73 3.73
CA HIS A 220 -0.42 11.98 4.17
C HIS A 220 -1.44 13.04 4.60
N SER A 221 -2.65 13.05 4.05
CA SER A 221 -3.72 13.94 4.54
C SER A 221 -4.20 13.60 5.96
N HIS A 222 -3.81 12.45 6.49
CA HIS A 222 -4.22 11.96 7.80
C HIS A 222 -3.01 11.67 8.71
N ASN A 223 -1.85 12.22 8.41
CA ASN A 223 -0.60 12.00 9.14
C ASN A 223 -0.23 10.51 9.29
N ALA A 224 -0.53 9.71 8.29
CA ALA A 224 -0.02 8.34 8.15
C ALA A 224 1.13 8.32 7.14
N ILE A 225 2.00 7.33 7.27
CA ILE A 225 3.16 7.13 6.41
C ILE A 225 2.74 6.30 5.20
#